data_d8c433cb30508976ea1d302086906ab7
#
_entry.id   d8c433cb30508976ea1d302086906ab7
#
_cell.length_a   1.000
_cell.length_b   1.000
_cell.length_c   1.000
_cell.angle_alpha   90.00
_cell.angle_beta   90.00
_cell.angle_gamma   90.00
#
_symmetry.space_group_name_H-M   'P 1'
#
loop_
_entity.id
_entity.type
_entity.pdbx_description
1 polymer ?
#
loop_
_entity_poly.entity_id
_entity_poly.type
_entity_poly.pdbx_seq_one_letter_code
_entity_poly.pdbx_strand_id
1 'polypeptide(L)'
;METDVHLTLDGHLVAFHDRSLLRMTGAPRLISDMTLAEVVATPLEQGARIPTLLELLEAFPGAKFNIDLKSDETVEPFIKLAKANPMIDRVCVGSFSDTRTDAAKSALPGLCTSLGPKAMRRAMVSVYTGIPFRPVAQCAQIPVRFGPLNLATSRLIETLSNHGLQIHYWTINSTDLMSQLIDIGAHGIMTDFPGRLIELLGTRSLWFE
;
A
#
# COMPACT_ATOMS: atom_id res chain seq x y z
N MET A 1 1.07 -7.77 4.02
CA MET A 1 0.90 -6.66 5.01
C MET A 1 0.92 -5.34 4.23
N GLU A 2 0.28 -4.31 4.74
CA GLU A 2 0.33 -2.97 4.15
C GLU A 2 0.82 -1.99 5.21
N THR A 3 1.60 -0.98 4.81
CA THR A 3 2.06 0.09 5.69
C THR A 3 2.44 1.34 4.90
N ASP A 4 2.31 2.47 5.55
CA ASP A 4 2.75 3.76 5.06
C ASP A 4 4.11 4.13 5.67
N VAL A 5 4.92 4.88 4.95
CA VAL A 5 6.22 5.30 5.47
C VAL A 5 6.40 6.80 5.41
N HIS A 6 6.97 7.31 6.49
CA HIS A 6 7.44 8.69 6.64
C HIS A 6 8.94 8.71 6.94
N LEU A 7 9.58 9.85 6.69
CA LEU A 7 10.99 10.07 6.98
C LEU A 7 11.13 10.90 8.26
N THR A 8 11.99 10.47 9.17
CA THR A 8 12.37 11.24 10.35
C THR A 8 13.36 12.35 10.00
N LEU A 9 13.55 13.32 10.90
CA LEU A 9 14.51 14.43 10.75
C LEU A 9 15.94 13.94 10.45
N ASP A 10 16.34 12.83 11.07
CA ASP A 10 17.65 12.19 10.93
C ASP A 10 17.71 11.09 9.86
N GLY A 11 16.68 11.03 8.98
CA GLY A 11 16.72 10.25 7.73
C GLY A 11 16.36 8.77 7.85
N HIS A 12 15.60 8.38 8.87
CA HIS A 12 15.11 7.01 9.01
C HIS A 12 13.67 6.86 8.51
N LEU A 13 13.40 5.77 7.80
CA LEU A 13 12.03 5.41 7.40
C LEU A 13 11.32 4.72 8.55
N VAL A 14 10.18 5.26 8.96
CA VAL A 14 9.31 4.71 10.00
C VAL A 14 7.95 4.32 9.43
N ALA A 15 7.40 3.20 9.92
CA ALA A 15 6.09 2.69 9.49
C ALA A 15 4.99 3.36 10.33
N PHE A 16 4.32 4.34 9.74
CA PHE A 16 3.25 5.09 10.38
C PHE A 16 2.34 5.75 9.33
N HIS A 17 1.02 5.73 9.57
CA HIS A 17 0.06 6.24 8.60
C HIS A 17 0.05 7.76 8.51
N ASP A 18 -0.07 8.45 9.66
CA ASP A 18 -0.26 9.89 9.69
C ASP A 18 1.10 10.62 9.61
N ARG A 19 1.12 11.77 8.99
CA ARG A 19 2.31 12.63 9.01
C ARG A 19 2.64 13.22 10.39
N SER A 20 1.69 13.19 11.33
CA SER A 20 1.84 13.70 12.69
C SER A 20 1.33 12.71 13.73
N LEU A 21 1.81 12.84 14.95
CA LEU A 21 1.40 12.02 16.10
C LEU A 21 0.06 12.44 16.70
N LEU A 22 -0.58 13.51 16.20
CA LEU A 22 -1.75 14.15 16.81
C LEU A 22 -2.88 13.18 17.11
N ARG A 23 -3.27 12.37 16.11
CA ARG A 23 -4.39 11.43 16.25
C ARG A 23 -4.15 10.34 17.30
N MET A 24 -2.91 9.86 17.39
CA MET A 24 -2.56 8.72 18.24
C MET A 24 -2.10 9.12 19.65
N THR A 25 -1.60 10.34 19.83
CA THR A 25 -0.99 10.74 21.10
C THR A 25 -1.50 12.09 21.63
N GLY A 26 -2.30 12.83 20.84
CA GLY A 26 -2.70 14.21 21.15
C GLY A 26 -1.59 15.25 20.89
N ALA A 27 -0.37 14.84 20.56
CA ALA A 27 0.75 15.76 20.33
C ALA A 27 0.83 16.16 18.85
N PRO A 28 0.76 17.47 18.49
CA PRO A 28 0.77 17.93 17.10
C PRO A 28 2.20 17.97 16.50
N ARG A 29 3.02 16.95 16.77
CA ARG A 29 4.39 16.84 16.25
C ARG A 29 4.40 16.10 14.93
N LEU A 30 5.13 16.64 13.94
CA LEU A 30 5.33 15.96 12.66
C LEU A 30 6.46 14.93 12.79
N ILE A 31 6.32 13.80 12.13
CA ILE A 31 7.37 12.76 12.06
C ILE A 31 8.66 13.36 11.45
N SER A 32 8.53 14.21 10.43
CA SER A 32 9.66 14.87 9.77
C SER A 32 10.48 15.82 10.68
N ASP A 33 9.89 16.27 11.78
CA ASP A 33 10.54 17.19 12.73
C ASP A 33 11.12 16.47 13.95
N MET A 34 11.07 15.14 13.94
CA MET A 34 11.52 14.28 15.04
C MET A 34 12.66 13.39 14.59
N THR A 35 13.62 13.19 15.47
CA THR A 35 14.64 12.14 15.31
C THR A 35 14.02 10.75 15.52
N LEU A 36 14.69 9.70 15.01
CA LEU A 36 14.24 8.33 15.26
C LEU A 36 14.13 8.03 16.77
N ALA A 37 15.07 8.48 17.56
CA ALA A 37 15.06 8.29 19.01
C ALA A 37 13.80 8.89 19.66
N GLU A 38 13.38 10.09 19.25
CA GLU A 38 12.15 10.72 19.72
C GLU A 38 10.89 9.98 19.24
N VAL A 39 10.86 9.53 17.98
CA VAL A 39 9.73 8.76 17.43
C VAL A 39 9.55 7.46 18.18
N VAL A 40 10.62 6.69 18.37
CA VAL A 40 10.60 5.40 19.10
C VAL A 40 10.26 5.57 20.58
N ALA A 41 10.72 6.67 21.20
CA ALA A 41 10.40 6.98 22.60
C ALA A 41 8.94 7.44 22.81
N THR A 42 8.20 7.75 21.74
CA THR A 42 6.81 8.17 21.84
C THR A 42 5.91 6.97 22.10
N PRO A 43 5.25 6.87 23.27
CA PRO A 43 4.39 5.74 23.57
C PRO A 43 3.08 5.83 22.76
N LEU A 44 2.70 4.76 22.11
CA LEU A 44 1.36 4.56 21.56
C LEU A 44 0.48 3.83 22.56
N GLU A 45 -0.82 3.71 22.23
CA GLU A 45 -1.75 2.92 23.04
C GLU A 45 -1.24 1.48 23.25
N GLN A 46 -1.53 0.90 24.40
CA GLN A 46 -1.14 -0.46 24.80
C GLN A 46 0.37 -0.71 24.82
N GLY A 47 1.21 0.35 24.94
CA GLY A 47 2.66 0.22 24.97
C GLY A 47 3.31 -0.10 23.63
N ALA A 48 2.55 0.02 22.53
CA ALA A 48 3.11 -0.12 21.19
C ALA A 48 4.09 1.03 20.88
N ARG A 49 5.02 0.79 19.96
CA ARG A 49 5.95 1.79 19.42
C ARG A 49 5.87 1.87 17.91
N ILE A 50 6.30 2.98 17.35
CA ILE A 50 6.44 3.12 15.89
C ILE A 50 7.74 2.43 15.47
N PRO A 51 7.68 1.37 14.63
CA PRO A 51 8.89 0.69 14.17
C PRO A 51 9.51 1.44 12.98
N THR A 52 10.78 1.22 12.74
CA THR A 52 11.39 1.52 11.45
C THR A 52 10.86 0.54 10.39
N LEU A 53 10.95 0.93 9.11
CA LEU A 53 10.60 0.02 8.02
C LEU A 53 11.51 -1.22 8.03
N LEU A 54 12.79 -1.08 8.34
CA LEU A 54 13.73 -2.20 8.40
C LEU A 54 13.33 -3.19 9.51
N GLU A 55 13.08 -2.70 10.74
CA GLU A 55 12.62 -3.56 11.84
C GLU A 55 11.35 -4.33 11.49
N LEU A 56 10.40 -3.68 10.79
CA LEU A 56 9.17 -4.33 10.34
C LEU A 56 9.45 -5.46 9.34
N LEU A 57 10.32 -5.21 8.37
CA LEU A 57 10.72 -6.20 7.36
C LEU A 57 11.47 -7.38 7.96
N GLU A 58 12.31 -7.15 8.97
CA GLU A 58 13.07 -8.18 9.68
C GLU A 58 12.18 -9.00 10.61
N ALA A 59 11.22 -8.37 11.28
CA ALA A 59 10.27 -9.05 12.16
C ALA A 59 9.37 -10.05 11.41
N PHE A 60 9.12 -9.82 10.10
CA PHE A 60 8.25 -10.67 9.28
C PHE A 60 8.96 -11.08 7.98
N PRO A 61 9.98 -11.94 8.04
CA PRO A 61 10.82 -12.27 6.90
C PRO A 61 10.08 -13.01 5.77
N GLY A 62 9.02 -13.74 6.09
CA GLY A 62 8.18 -14.45 5.12
C GLY A 62 7.02 -13.62 4.56
N ALA A 63 6.76 -12.43 5.07
CA ALA A 63 5.63 -11.62 4.65
C ALA A 63 5.94 -10.81 3.38
N LYS A 64 4.92 -10.64 2.53
CA LYS A 64 4.93 -9.64 1.46
C LYS A 64 4.37 -8.32 1.97
N PHE A 65 4.99 -7.24 1.56
CA PHE A 65 4.64 -5.89 1.99
C PHE A 65 4.17 -5.02 0.84
N ASN A 66 3.12 -4.27 1.10
CA ASN A 66 2.71 -3.13 0.31
C ASN A 66 3.12 -1.87 1.07
N ILE A 67 3.95 -1.01 0.47
CA ILE A 67 4.53 0.15 1.13
C ILE A 67 4.11 1.41 0.38
N ASP A 68 3.37 2.31 1.04
CA ASP A 68 3.03 3.63 0.49
C ASP A 68 4.09 4.69 0.86
N LEU A 69 4.74 5.26 -0.15
CA LEU A 69 5.68 6.36 0.02
C LEU A 69 4.91 7.68 0.14
N LYS A 70 4.78 8.21 1.38
CA LYS A 70 3.92 9.36 1.69
C LYS A 70 4.45 10.71 1.23
N SER A 71 5.78 10.86 1.07
CA SER A 71 6.41 12.11 0.65
C SER A 71 7.56 11.88 -0.33
N ASP A 72 8.02 12.93 -1.02
CA ASP A 72 9.11 12.82 -2.00
C ASP A 72 10.44 12.48 -1.29
N GLU A 73 10.61 12.94 -0.06
CA GLU A 73 11.80 12.70 0.76
C GLU A 73 11.96 11.23 1.17
N THR A 74 10.88 10.44 1.14
CA THR A 74 10.93 9.00 1.47
C THR A 74 11.56 8.15 0.35
N VAL A 75 11.60 8.66 -0.88
CA VAL A 75 11.96 7.87 -2.08
C VAL A 75 13.42 7.43 -2.04
N GLU A 76 14.34 8.36 -1.88
CA GLU A 76 15.78 8.05 -1.89
C GLU A 76 16.22 7.18 -0.69
N PRO A 77 15.75 7.44 0.55
CA PRO A 77 15.98 6.52 1.67
C PRO A 77 15.42 5.11 1.44
N PHE A 78 14.22 4.99 0.81
CA PHE A 78 13.67 3.69 0.45
C PHE A 78 14.54 2.96 -0.58
N ILE A 79 15.00 3.66 -1.63
CA ILE A 79 15.89 3.09 -2.63
C ILE A 79 17.20 2.60 -2.00
N LYS A 80 17.80 3.38 -1.10
CA LYS A 80 19.01 2.98 -0.37
C LYS A 80 18.79 1.74 0.49
N LEU A 81 17.66 1.72 1.23
CA LEU A 81 17.29 0.57 2.05
C LEU A 81 17.12 -0.69 1.20
N ALA A 82 16.41 -0.59 0.06
CA ALA A 82 16.16 -1.72 -0.83
C ALA A 82 17.42 -2.23 -1.53
N LYS A 83 18.38 -1.36 -1.82
CA LYS A 83 19.69 -1.78 -2.38
C LYS A 83 20.57 -2.47 -1.36
N ALA A 84 20.44 -2.11 -0.08
CA ALA A 84 21.22 -2.69 1.01
C ALA A 84 20.65 -4.01 1.54
N ASN A 85 19.38 -4.31 1.25
CA ASN A 85 18.67 -5.45 1.82
C ASN A 85 17.91 -6.24 0.72
N PRO A 86 17.88 -7.58 0.76
CA PRO A 86 17.17 -8.41 -0.22
C PRO A 86 15.66 -8.40 0.03
N MET A 87 14.96 -7.33 -0.38
CA MET A 87 13.54 -7.15 -0.11
C MET A 87 12.67 -6.97 -1.37
N ILE A 88 13.27 -6.78 -2.55
CA ILE A 88 12.55 -6.39 -3.79
C ILE A 88 11.47 -7.42 -4.15
N ASP A 89 11.74 -8.70 -4.02
CA ASP A 89 10.83 -9.79 -4.40
C ASP A 89 9.58 -9.90 -3.50
N ARG A 90 9.59 -9.23 -2.35
CA ARG A 90 8.49 -9.27 -1.37
C ARG A 90 7.86 -7.91 -1.07
N VAL A 91 8.23 -6.87 -1.84
CA VAL A 91 7.72 -5.51 -1.64
C VAL A 91 7.03 -5.02 -2.90
N CYS A 92 5.85 -4.45 -2.73
CA CYS A 92 5.16 -3.64 -3.72
C CYS A 92 5.12 -2.18 -3.22
N VAL A 93 5.48 -1.23 -4.08
CA VAL A 93 5.45 0.19 -3.73
C VAL A 93 4.24 0.88 -4.33
N GLY A 94 3.45 1.51 -3.46
CA GLY A 94 2.39 2.43 -3.81
C GLY A 94 2.77 3.88 -3.55
N SER A 95 2.07 4.80 -4.16
CA SER A 95 2.06 6.22 -3.78
C SER A 95 0.94 6.99 -4.48
N PHE A 96 0.46 8.04 -3.83
CA PHE A 96 -0.42 9.04 -4.48
C PHE A 96 0.33 10.00 -5.43
N SER A 97 1.57 9.64 -5.81
CA SER A 97 2.40 10.36 -6.78
C SER A 97 3.04 9.39 -7.77
N ASP A 98 2.70 9.52 -9.05
CA ASP A 98 3.34 8.71 -10.10
C ASP A 98 4.86 8.95 -10.12
N THR A 99 5.32 10.17 -9.81
CA THR A 99 6.76 10.51 -9.81
C THR A 99 7.54 9.67 -8.79
N ARG A 100 6.96 9.41 -7.60
CA ARG A 100 7.61 8.59 -6.56
C ARG A 100 7.74 7.14 -6.98
N THR A 101 6.65 6.56 -7.50
CA THR A 101 6.66 5.16 -7.97
C THR A 101 7.58 5.00 -9.18
N ASP A 102 7.59 5.94 -10.11
CA ASP A 102 8.47 5.93 -11.30
C ASP A 102 9.95 6.03 -10.88
N ALA A 103 10.30 6.90 -9.93
CA ALA A 103 11.66 7.03 -9.41
C ALA A 103 12.13 5.76 -8.72
N ALA A 104 11.31 5.18 -7.83
CA ALA A 104 11.64 3.93 -7.15
C ALA A 104 11.83 2.78 -8.15
N LYS A 105 10.91 2.62 -9.11
CA LYS A 105 10.97 1.59 -10.15
C LYS A 105 12.19 1.73 -11.05
N SER A 106 12.54 2.96 -11.45
CA SER A 106 13.71 3.23 -12.30
C SER A 106 15.02 2.88 -11.60
N ALA A 107 15.09 3.11 -10.28
CA ALA A 107 16.30 2.83 -9.49
C ALA A 107 16.41 1.37 -9.03
N LEU A 108 15.31 0.62 -9.03
CA LEU A 108 15.18 -0.75 -8.52
C LEU A 108 14.52 -1.66 -9.57
N PRO A 109 15.28 -2.17 -10.56
CA PRO A 109 14.75 -3.10 -11.56
C PRO A 109 14.09 -4.32 -10.89
N GLY A 110 12.89 -4.69 -11.35
CA GLY A 110 12.11 -5.79 -10.80
C GLY A 110 11.17 -5.42 -9.63
N LEU A 111 11.25 -4.19 -9.12
CA LEU A 111 10.35 -3.73 -8.06
C LEU A 111 8.88 -3.77 -8.54
N CYS A 112 8.02 -4.43 -7.77
CA CYS A 112 6.58 -4.35 -7.94
C CYS A 112 6.09 -2.95 -7.56
N THR A 113 5.22 -2.38 -8.40
CA THR A 113 4.61 -1.06 -8.12
C THR A 113 3.11 -1.07 -8.38
N SER A 114 2.40 -0.19 -7.70
CA SER A 114 1.00 0.14 -7.96
C SER A 114 0.88 1.28 -8.96
N LEU A 115 -0.23 1.33 -9.70
CA LEU A 115 -0.57 2.48 -10.55
C LEU A 115 -0.74 3.73 -9.68
N GLY A 116 -0.03 4.79 -10.02
CA GLY A 116 -0.27 6.12 -9.47
C GLY A 116 -1.51 6.80 -10.09
N PRO A 117 -1.89 7.99 -9.60
CA PRO A 117 -3.13 8.65 -10.00
C PRO A 117 -3.27 8.97 -11.49
N LYS A 118 -2.17 9.35 -12.18
CA LYS A 118 -2.19 9.63 -13.63
C LYS A 118 -2.35 8.34 -14.44
N ALA A 119 -1.61 7.30 -14.06
CA ALA A 119 -1.68 6.00 -14.71
C ALA A 119 -3.07 5.37 -14.49
N MET A 120 -3.64 5.49 -13.28
CA MET A 120 -5.00 5.02 -12.99
C MET A 120 -6.06 5.75 -13.83
N ARG A 121 -5.95 7.07 -14.03
CA ARG A 121 -6.87 7.79 -14.92
C ARG A 121 -6.83 7.25 -16.35
N ARG A 122 -5.66 6.93 -16.88
CA ARG A 122 -5.53 6.30 -18.23
C ARG A 122 -6.16 4.92 -18.26
N ALA A 123 -5.96 4.13 -17.22
CA ALA A 123 -6.60 2.82 -17.06
C ALA A 123 -8.14 2.95 -17.05
N MET A 124 -8.69 3.93 -16.34
CA MET A 124 -10.13 4.20 -16.32
C MET A 124 -10.66 4.59 -17.70
N VAL A 125 -9.94 5.42 -18.47
CA VAL A 125 -10.32 5.71 -19.86
C VAL A 125 -10.43 4.40 -20.66
N SER A 126 -9.46 3.51 -20.54
CA SER A 126 -9.51 2.20 -21.21
C SER A 126 -10.74 1.38 -20.82
N VAL A 127 -11.07 1.31 -19.52
CA VAL A 127 -12.24 0.57 -19.01
C VAL A 127 -13.55 1.05 -19.64
N TYR A 128 -13.69 2.38 -19.81
CA TYR A 128 -14.97 2.94 -20.30
C TYR A 128 -15.05 3.10 -21.82
N THR A 129 -13.91 3.29 -22.49
CA THR A 129 -13.88 3.57 -23.95
C THR A 129 -13.38 2.39 -24.79
N GLY A 130 -12.72 1.40 -24.16
CA GLY A 130 -12.05 0.30 -24.88
C GLY A 130 -10.72 0.73 -25.54
N ILE A 131 -10.27 1.97 -25.37
CA ILE A 131 -8.96 2.41 -25.90
C ILE A 131 -7.85 1.64 -25.17
N PRO A 132 -6.97 0.91 -25.87
CA PRO A 132 -5.91 0.15 -25.22
C PRO A 132 -4.96 1.04 -24.43
N PHE A 133 -4.57 0.59 -23.24
CA PHE A 133 -3.47 1.20 -22.50
C PHE A 133 -2.44 0.12 -22.15
N ARG A 134 -1.21 0.55 -21.94
CA ARG A 134 -0.14 -0.34 -21.45
C ARG A 134 0.11 0.00 -19.99
N PRO A 135 -0.12 -0.95 -19.06
CA PRO A 135 0.17 -0.72 -17.65
C PRO A 135 1.68 -0.57 -17.45
N VAL A 136 2.02 0.37 -16.58
CA VAL A 136 3.41 0.63 -16.16
C VAL A 136 3.70 0.04 -14.78
N ALA A 137 2.75 -0.69 -14.20
CA ALA A 137 2.79 -1.26 -12.86
C ALA A 137 2.18 -2.67 -12.87
N GLN A 138 2.24 -3.39 -11.77
CA GLN A 138 1.73 -4.75 -11.60
C GLN A 138 0.36 -4.79 -10.91
N CYS A 139 -0.01 -3.74 -10.19
CA CYS A 139 -1.32 -3.69 -9.53
C CYS A 139 -1.95 -2.29 -9.57
N ALA A 140 -3.24 -2.26 -9.31
CA ALA A 140 -4.02 -1.06 -9.04
C ALA A 140 -4.62 -1.18 -7.63
N GLN A 141 -4.34 -0.21 -6.77
CA GLN A 141 -4.83 -0.14 -5.41
C GLN A 141 -5.82 1.00 -5.32
N ILE A 142 -7.10 0.66 -5.21
CA ILE A 142 -8.19 1.62 -5.42
C ILE A 142 -9.26 1.53 -4.33
N PRO A 143 -9.97 2.65 -4.04
CA PRO A 143 -11.16 2.61 -3.19
C PRO A 143 -12.32 1.97 -3.97
N VAL A 144 -13.34 1.51 -3.27
CA VAL A 144 -14.58 1.02 -3.91
C VAL A 144 -15.35 2.11 -4.65
N ARG A 145 -15.13 3.36 -4.29
CA ARG A 145 -15.76 4.53 -4.92
C ARG A 145 -14.76 5.67 -5.07
N PHE A 146 -14.89 6.41 -6.17
CA PHE A 146 -14.17 7.66 -6.39
C PHE A 146 -15.17 8.73 -6.83
N GLY A 147 -15.54 9.62 -5.90
CA GLY A 147 -16.67 10.52 -6.10
C GLY A 147 -17.95 9.72 -6.40
N PRO A 148 -18.69 10.04 -7.49
CA PRO A 148 -19.91 9.31 -7.86
C PRO A 148 -19.61 7.94 -8.51
N LEU A 149 -18.38 7.67 -8.92
CA LEU A 149 -18.03 6.46 -9.65
C LEU A 149 -17.91 5.25 -8.71
N ASN A 150 -18.62 4.17 -9.02
CA ASN A 150 -18.41 2.87 -8.40
C ASN A 150 -17.26 2.16 -9.14
N LEU A 151 -16.17 1.88 -8.43
CA LEU A 151 -15.01 1.18 -8.96
C LEU A 151 -15.03 -0.32 -8.64
N ALA A 152 -15.92 -0.78 -7.74
CA ALA A 152 -16.10 -2.18 -7.41
C ALA A 152 -17.07 -2.84 -8.41
N THR A 153 -16.58 -3.11 -9.62
CA THR A 153 -17.37 -3.73 -10.70
C THR A 153 -16.55 -4.82 -11.39
N SER A 154 -17.21 -5.94 -11.76
CA SER A 154 -16.60 -7.03 -12.53
C SER A 154 -15.95 -6.50 -13.81
N ARG A 155 -16.63 -5.60 -14.52
CA ARG A 155 -16.10 -4.98 -15.75
C ARG A 155 -14.74 -4.31 -15.53
N LEU A 156 -14.58 -3.53 -14.46
CA LEU A 156 -13.29 -2.86 -14.15
C LEU A 156 -12.23 -3.91 -13.85
N ILE A 157 -12.54 -4.87 -12.98
CA ILE A 157 -11.59 -5.92 -12.59
C ILE A 157 -11.16 -6.71 -13.82
N GLU A 158 -12.09 -7.22 -14.61
CA GLU A 158 -11.81 -8.00 -15.83
C GLU A 158 -10.97 -7.21 -16.83
N THR A 159 -11.35 -5.95 -17.10
CA THR A 159 -10.61 -5.11 -18.05
C THR A 159 -9.17 -4.91 -17.62
N LEU A 160 -8.95 -4.56 -16.35
CA LEU A 160 -7.60 -4.31 -15.85
C LEU A 160 -6.80 -5.61 -15.69
N SER A 161 -7.45 -6.72 -15.31
CA SER A 161 -6.82 -8.05 -15.23
C SER A 161 -6.36 -8.55 -16.59
N ASN A 162 -7.14 -8.31 -17.65
CA ASN A 162 -6.75 -8.63 -19.02
C ASN A 162 -5.52 -7.84 -19.51
N HIS A 163 -5.19 -6.74 -18.83
CA HIS A 163 -3.94 -6.01 -19.03
C HIS A 163 -2.82 -6.47 -18.06
N GLY A 164 -3.03 -7.53 -17.29
CA GLY A 164 -2.04 -8.10 -16.35
C GLY A 164 -1.95 -7.38 -15.00
N LEU A 165 -2.94 -6.56 -14.65
CA LEU A 165 -2.97 -5.88 -13.34
C LEU A 165 -3.70 -6.70 -12.29
N GLN A 166 -3.16 -6.74 -11.08
CA GLN A 166 -3.89 -7.17 -9.89
C GLN A 166 -4.66 -5.98 -9.29
N ILE A 167 -5.90 -6.22 -8.85
CA ILE A 167 -6.76 -5.16 -8.32
C ILE A 167 -6.95 -5.38 -6.82
N HIS A 168 -6.48 -4.41 -6.03
CA HIS A 168 -6.60 -4.42 -4.57
C HIS A 168 -7.49 -3.28 -4.10
N TYR A 169 -8.42 -3.57 -3.20
CA TYR A 169 -9.34 -2.58 -2.64
C TYR A 169 -8.98 -2.20 -1.20
N TRP A 170 -9.06 -0.90 -0.90
CA TRP A 170 -8.80 -0.33 0.42
C TRP A 170 -9.85 0.71 0.81
N THR A 171 -10.11 1.05 2.06
CA THR A 171 -9.91 0.18 3.23
C THR A 171 -11.25 -0.49 3.49
N ILE A 172 -11.29 -1.80 3.51
CA ILE A 172 -12.54 -2.58 3.52
C ILE A 172 -12.69 -3.27 4.88
N ASN A 173 -13.62 -2.81 5.69
CA ASN A 173 -13.82 -3.30 7.06
C ASN A 173 -15.12 -4.09 7.26
N SER A 174 -16.05 -4.03 6.29
CA SER A 174 -17.30 -4.80 6.29
C SER A 174 -17.11 -6.17 5.67
N THR A 175 -17.47 -7.23 6.37
CA THR A 175 -17.43 -8.61 5.89
C THR A 175 -18.30 -8.80 4.64
N ASP A 176 -19.48 -8.15 4.59
CA ASP A 176 -20.35 -8.22 3.42
C ASP A 176 -19.69 -7.63 2.17
N LEU A 177 -18.99 -6.48 2.35
CA LEU A 177 -18.28 -5.86 1.24
C LEU A 177 -17.04 -6.67 0.84
N MET A 178 -16.32 -7.27 1.79
CA MET A 178 -15.23 -8.22 1.50
C MET A 178 -15.76 -9.38 0.64
N SER A 179 -16.90 -9.97 1.05
CA SER A 179 -17.57 -11.04 0.31
C SER A 179 -17.90 -10.63 -1.11
N GLN A 180 -18.56 -9.47 -1.29
CA GLN A 180 -18.92 -8.94 -2.61
C GLN A 180 -17.70 -8.71 -3.51
N LEU A 181 -16.61 -8.16 -2.95
CA LEU A 181 -15.38 -7.92 -3.71
C LEU A 181 -14.71 -9.23 -4.17
N ILE A 182 -14.72 -10.26 -3.31
CA ILE A 182 -14.23 -11.60 -3.66
C ILE A 182 -15.10 -12.18 -4.81
N ASP A 183 -16.42 -12.07 -4.71
CA ASP A 183 -17.36 -12.61 -5.69
C ASP A 183 -17.20 -11.98 -7.07
N ILE A 184 -16.84 -10.70 -7.15
CA ILE A 184 -16.57 -10.00 -8.41
C ILE A 184 -15.12 -10.15 -8.91
N GLY A 185 -14.26 -10.90 -8.20
CA GLY A 185 -12.92 -11.26 -8.63
C GLY A 185 -11.81 -10.29 -8.20
N ALA A 186 -11.99 -9.54 -7.10
CA ALA A 186 -10.91 -8.74 -6.53
C ALA A 186 -9.70 -9.62 -6.14
N HIS A 187 -8.49 -9.16 -6.45
CA HIS A 187 -7.25 -9.91 -6.19
C HIS A 187 -6.70 -9.69 -4.78
N GLY A 188 -7.08 -8.59 -4.14
CA GLY A 188 -6.63 -8.27 -2.79
C GLY A 188 -7.57 -7.31 -2.07
N ILE A 189 -7.57 -7.43 -0.75
CA ILE A 189 -8.33 -6.58 0.16
C ILE A 189 -7.40 -6.10 1.26
N MET A 190 -7.34 -4.78 1.46
CA MET A 190 -6.68 -4.13 2.60
C MET A 190 -7.74 -3.78 3.63
N THR A 191 -7.51 -4.20 4.87
CA THR A 191 -8.47 -4.06 5.98
C THR A 191 -7.78 -3.83 7.31
N ASP A 192 -8.43 -3.08 8.21
CA ASP A 192 -8.01 -2.93 9.59
C ASP A 192 -8.36 -4.16 10.45
N PHE A 193 -9.16 -5.11 9.90
CA PHE A 193 -9.63 -6.31 10.58
C PHE A 193 -9.19 -7.59 9.87
N PRO A 194 -7.88 -7.89 9.81
CA PRO A 194 -7.37 -9.04 9.05
C PRO A 194 -7.97 -10.38 9.50
N GLY A 195 -8.28 -10.55 10.80
CA GLY A 195 -8.93 -11.76 11.30
C GLY A 195 -10.27 -12.05 10.64
N ARG A 196 -11.10 -11.01 10.39
CA ARG A 196 -12.39 -11.17 9.68
C ARG A 196 -12.21 -11.64 8.24
N LEU A 197 -11.19 -11.11 7.57
CA LEU A 197 -10.88 -11.50 6.19
C LEU A 197 -10.37 -12.93 6.13
N ILE A 198 -9.48 -13.33 7.05
CA ILE A 198 -8.95 -14.70 7.13
C ILE A 198 -10.09 -15.70 7.39
N GLU A 199 -10.99 -15.42 8.34
CA GLU A 199 -12.15 -16.24 8.60
C GLU A 199 -13.05 -16.40 7.37
N LEU A 200 -13.37 -15.28 6.70
CA LEU A 200 -14.18 -15.29 5.46
C LEU A 200 -13.52 -16.12 4.36
N LEU A 201 -12.21 -15.96 4.14
CA LEU A 201 -11.46 -16.71 3.15
C LEU A 201 -11.38 -18.20 3.50
N GLY A 202 -11.24 -18.52 4.78
CA GLY A 202 -11.25 -19.91 5.28
C GLY A 202 -12.58 -20.61 5.03
N THR A 203 -13.72 -19.95 5.30
CA THR A 203 -15.07 -20.51 5.01
C THR A 203 -15.30 -20.76 3.51
N ARG A 204 -14.56 -20.06 2.64
CA ARG A 204 -14.63 -20.20 1.17
C ARG A 204 -13.54 -21.09 0.57
N SER A 205 -12.69 -21.70 1.39
CA SER A 205 -11.51 -22.47 0.95
C SER A 205 -10.56 -21.68 0.04
N LEU A 206 -10.46 -20.36 0.28
CA LEU A 206 -9.59 -19.44 -0.44
C LEU A 206 -8.37 -19.01 0.38
N TRP A 207 -8.26 -19.44 1.62
CA TRP A 207 -7.11 -19.21 2.48
C TRP A 207 -6.21 -20.44 2.47
N PHE A 208 -4.94 -20.24 2.13
CA PHE A 208 -3.89 -21.27 2.18
C PHE A 208 -2.85 -20.79 3.21
N GLU A 209 -2.57 -21.63 4.21
CA GLU A 209 -1.53 -21.39 5.22
C GLU A 209 -0.12 -21.46 4.63
#